data_d7096892c9c2dd6d77660df95f9a89fd
#
_entry.id   d7096892c9c2dd6d77660df95f9a89fd
#
_cell.length_a   1.000
_cell.length_b   1.000
_cell.length_c   1.000
_cell.angle_alpha   90.00
_cell.angle_beta   90.00
_cell.angle_gamma   90.00
#
_symmetry.space_group_name_H-M   'P 1'
#
loop_
_entity.id
_entity.type
_entity.pdbx_description
1 polymer ?
#
loop_
_entity_poly.entity_id
_entity_poly.type
_entity_poly.pdbx_seq_one_letter_code
_entity_poly.pdbx_strand_id
1 'polypeptide(L)'
;ASMWKSRSQILFKSTEFGDDTDRALQKQDKSWTYFAGDIAYHSDKIDRNFDALINILGADHAGYIKRITAAVSALSKNKVNLQCKVSQLVKLYKDNKPFKMSKRKGDYITVDDLIKEVGRDSVRFMMLNRSNDVELDFDFKKVTEKSKDNPVYYVQYAYARINSVFRNLNLNIDENIITDISTYEINKYEIN
;
A
#
# COMPACT_ATOMS: atom_id res chain seq x y z
N ALA A 1 26.70 9.39 13.57
CA ALA A 1 26.29 9.59 12.19
C ALA A 1 27.24 10.58 11.52
N SER A 2 27.77 10.22 10.34
CA SER A 2 28.69 11.08 9.59
C SER A 2 27.92 12.24 8.98
N MET A 3 28.06 13.41 9.57
CA MET A 3 27.56 14.69 9.04
C MET A 3 28.74 15.59 8.71
N TRP A 4 28.65 16.32 7.62
CA TRP A 4 29.62 17.33 7.26
C TRP A 4 28.94 18.60 6.74
N LYS A 5 29.64 19.74 6.83
CA LYS A 5 29.13 21.03 6.34
C LYS A 5 29.76 21.35 4.99
N SER A 6 28.93 21.58 3.97
CA SER A 6 29.34 22.14 2.70
C SER A 6 28.50 23.38 2.41
N ARG A 7 29.15 24.51 2.13
CA ARG A 7 28.52 25.78 1.73
C ARG A 7 27.28 26.15 2.59
N SER A 8 27.41 26.14 3.93
CA SER A 8 26.35 26.47 4.88
C SER A 8 25.20 25.47 5.00
N GLN A 9 25.31 24.29 4.40
CA GLN A 9 24.33 23.21 4.55
C GLN A 9 24.85 22.11 5.48
N ILE A 10 23.94 21.45 6.20
CA ILE A 10 24.24 20.21 6.90
C ILE A 10 23.85 19.06 6.00
N LEU A 11 24.81 18.20 5.68
CA LEU A 11 24.60 17.02 4.85
C LEU A 11 24.77 15.75 5.68
N PHE A 12 23.95 14.76 5.37
CA PHE A 12 24.12 13.38 5.82
C PHE A 12 24.92 12.64 4.74
N LYS A 13 26.00 11.99 5.12
CA LYS A 13 26.81 11.15 4.23
C LYS A 13 26.11 9.83 3.97
N SER A 14 25.01 9.89 3.24
CA SER A 14 24.20 8.71 2.94
C SER A 14 24.88 7.74 1.99
N THR A 15 25.87 8.21 1.23
CA THR A 15 26.71 7.35 0.36
C THR A 15 27.49 6.31 1.14
N GLU A 16 27.88 6.59 2.38
CA GLU A 16 28.55 5.62 3.27
C GLU A 16 27.62 4.45 3.65
N PHE A 17 26.31 4.59 3.41
CA PHE A 17 25.25 3.61 3.75
C PHE A 17 24.46 3.12 2.55
N GLY A 18 24.98 3.30 1.32
CA GLY A 18 24.42 2.73 0.10
C GLY A 18 23.45 3.62 -0.68
N ASP A 19 23.34 4.92 -0.37
CA ASP A 19 22.65 5.88 -1.22
C ASP A 19 23.55 6.34 -2.39
N ASP A 20 22.97 6.90 -3.42
CA ASP A 20 23.67 7.35 -4.62
C ASP A 20 24.41 8.70 -4.41
N THR A 21 23.94 9.54 -3.51
CA THR A 21 24.50 10.88 -3.23
C THR A 21 24.20 11.30 -1.79
N ASP A 22 25.09 12.12 -1.20
CA ASP A 22 24.87 12.69 0.11
C ASP A 22 23.68 13.64 0.15
N ARG A 23 22.92 13.62 1.24
CA ARG A 23 21.62 14.29 1.32
C ARG A 23 21.62 15.46 2.29
N ALA A 24 21.06 16.58 1.85
CA ALA A 24 20.88 17.75 2.70
C ALA A 24 19.84 17.48 3.81
N LEU A 25 20.25 17.71 5.05
CA LEU A 25 19.35 17.71 6.22
C LEU A 25 18.85 19.12 6.51
N GLN A 26 19.70 20.12 6.29
CA GLN A 26 19.37 21.53 6.50
C GLN A 26 19.66 22.31 5.22
N LYS A 27 18.73 23.18 4.85
CA LYS A 27 18.86 24.08 3.70
C LYS A 27 19.78 25.28 4.04
N GLN A 28 20.08 26.09 3.03
CA GLN A 28 20.88 27.31 3.20
C GLN A 28 20.23 28.34 4.14
N ASP A 29 18.89 28.42 4.10
CA ASP A 29 18.08 29.28 4.97
C ASP A 29 17.94 28.75 6.41
N LYS A 30 18.69 27.70 6.76
CA LYS A 30 18.67 26.99 8.04
C LYS A 30 17.38 26.24 8.34
N SER A 31 16.41 26.18 7.43
CA SER A 31 15.23 25.32 7.59
C SER A 31 15.61 23.84 7.39
N TRP A 32 14.91 22.96 8.10
CA TRP A 32 15.08 21.52 7.94
C TRP A 32 14.40 21.01 6.67
N THR A 33 14.99 20.02 6.04
CA THR A 33 14.36 19.31 4.91
C THR A 33 13.34 18.32 5.44
N TYR A 34 12.41 17.90 4.58
CA TYR A 34 11.49 16.80 4.89
C TYR A 34 12.24 15.51 5.26
N PHE A 35 13.37 15.28 4.59
CA PHE A 35 14.21 14.12 4.87
C PHE A 35 14.76 14.12 6.30
N ALA A 36 15.11 15.27 6.85
CA ALA A 36 15.51 15.38 8.25
C ALA A 36 14.37 14.99 9.20
N GLY A 37 13.13 15.39 8.89
CA GLY A 37 11.94 14.95 9.62
C GLY A 37 11.71 13.45 9.55
N ASP A 38 11.91 12.87 8.38
CA ASP A 38 11.77 11.41 8.19
C ASP A 38 12.84 10.63 8.95
N ILE A 39 14.07 11.16 9.02
CA ILE A 39 15.15 10.56 9.83
C ILE A 39 14.76 10.57 11.31
N ALA A 40 14.26 11.69 11.82
CA ALA A 40 13.83 11.80 13.21
C ALA A 40 12.68 10.82 13.52
N TYR A 41 11.71 10.68 12.60
CA TYR A 41 10.61 9.74 12.74
C TYR A 41 11.10 8.28 12.73
N HIS A 42 12.06 7.93 11.90
CA HIS A 42 12.62 6.58 11.91
C HIS A 42 13.49 6.31 13.15
N SER A 43 14.13 7.33 13.72
CA SER A 43 14.78 7.20 15.03
C SER A 43 13.76 6.81 16.10
N ASP A 44 12.63 7.50 16.17
CA ASP A 44 11.52 7.16 17.08
C ASP A 44 11.00 5.72 16.86
N LYS A 45 10.85 5.29 15.59
CA LYS A 45 10.47 3.90 15.28
C LYS A 45 11.47 2.88 15.81
N ILE A 46 12.77 3.15 15.67
CA ILE A 46 13.83 2.28 16.16
C ILE A 46 13.80 2.20 17.69
N ASP A 47 13.59 3.32 18.37
CA ASP A 47 13.54 3.40 19.83
C ASP A 47 12.33 2.64 20.42
N ARG A 48 11.27 2.43 19.62
CA ARG A 48 10.11 1.60 20.00
C ARG A 48 10.38 0.09 19.93
N ASN A 49 11.56 -0.35 19.48
CA ASN A 49 12.02 -1.73 19.46
C ASN A 49 11.10 -2.71 18.73
N PHE A 50 10.62 -2.36 17.55
CA PHE A 50 9.90 -3.30 16.68
C PHE A 50 10.86 -4.28 16.01
N ASP A 51 10.42 -5.53 15.82
CA ASP A 51 11.18 -6.56 15.11
C ASP A 51 11.36 -6.26 13.63
N ALA A 52 10.41 -5.55 13.01
CA ALA A 52 10.48 -5.16 11.61
C ALA A 52 9.90 -3.75 11.41
N LEU A 53 10.56 -2.96 10.58
CA LEU A 53 10.06 -1.68 10.10
C LEU A 53 9.61 -1.83 8.65
N ILE A 54 8.37 -1.45 8.37
CA ILE A 54 7.80 -1.51 7.02
C ILE A 54 7.30 -0.12 6.62
N ASN A 55 7.82 0.38 5.50
CA ASN A 55 7.30 1.59 4.86
C ASN A 55 6.51 1.21 3.61
N ILE A 56 5.29 1.74 3.49
CA ILE A 56 4.47 1.62 2.28
C ILE A 56 4.52 2.96 1.57
N LEU A 57 5.05 2.96 0.34
CA LEU A 57 5.33 4.16 -0.45
C LEU A 57 4.58 4.11 -1.78
N GLY A 58 4.10 5.24 -2.26
CA GLY A 58 3.62 5.35 -3.63
C GLY A 58 4.76 5.21 -4.65
N ALA A 59 4.45 4.82 -5.87
CA ALA A 59 5.44 4.60 -6.94
C ALA A 59 6.26 5.85 -7.25
N ASP A 60 5.68 7.04 -7.06
CA ASP A 60 6.35 8.33 -7.20
C ASP A 60 7.47 8.55 -6.15
N HIS A 61 7.46 7.77 -5.07
CA HIS A 61 8.49 7.77 -4.03
C HIS A 61 9.52 6.63 -4.16
N ALA A 62 9.50 5.83 -5.23
CA ALA A 62 10.45 4.71 -5.40
C ALA A 62 11.91 5.16 -5.30
N GLY A 63 12.27 6.32 -5.85
CA GLY A 63 13.61 6.91 -5.72
C GLY A 63 13.98 7.36 -4.30
N TYR A 64 13.03 7.34 -3.35
CA TYR A 64 13.26 7.70 -1.96
C TYR A 64 13.79 6.54 -1.14
N ILE A 65 13.63 5.29 -1.60
CA ILE A 65 13.91 4.07 -0.85
C ILE A 65 15.38 4.01 -0.42
N LYS A 66 16.31 4.21 -1.35
CA LYS A 66 17.74 4.12 -1.04
C LYS A 66 18.16 5.07 0.08
N ARG A 67 17.70 6.33 0.02
CA ARG A 67 18.07 7.34 1.04
C ARG A 67 17.48 7.04 2.41
N ILE A 68 16.24 6.57 2.49
CA ILE A 68 15.64 6.26 3.80
C ILE A 68 16.22 4.96 4.38
N THR A 69 16.54 3.98 3.54
CA THR A 69 17.25 2.77 3.96
C THR A 69 18.64 3.10 4.49
N ALA A 70 19.40 3.97 3.81
CA ALA A 70 20.70 4.46 4.27
C ALA A 70 20.58 5.17 5.64
N ALA A 71 19.52 5.98 5.83
CA ALA A 71 19.31 6.66 7.10
C ALA A 71 19.01 5.68 8.24
N VAL A 72 18.15 4.68 8.02
CA VAL A 72 17.85 3.64 9.03
C VAL A 72 19.09 2.79 9.35
N SER A 73 19.87 2.43 8.33
CA SER A 73 21.15 1.73 8.52
C SER A 73 22.12 2.53 9.41
N ALA A 74 22.25 3.83 9.15
CA ALA A 74 23.11 4.72 9.95
C ALA A 74 22.61 4.86 11.40
N LEU A 75 21.30 5.07 11.59
CA LEU A 75 20.69 5.23 12.91
C LEU A 75 20.84 3.97 13.77
N SER A 76 20.53 2.82 13.18
CA SER A 76 20.52 1.54 13.88
C SER A 76 21.88 0.84 13.93
N LYS A 77 22.90 1.38 13.28
CA LYS A 77 24.20 0.72 13.06
C LYS A 77 24.02 -0.64 12.37
N ASN A 78 23.18 -0.69 11.35
CA ASN A 78 22.81 -1.88 10.58
C ASN A 78 22.12 -3.00 11.40
N LYS A 79 21.52 -2.67 12.54
CA LYS A 79 20.82 -3.66 13.38
C LYS A 79 19.36 -3.85 13.02
N VAL A 80 18.74 -2.85 12.40
CA VAL A 80 17.31 -2.86 12.03
C VAL A 80 17.16 -2.94 10.52
N ASN A 81 16.33 -3.87 10.07
CA ASN A 81 15.99 -4.02 8.65
C ASN A 81 14.72 -3.21 8.32
N LEU A 82 14.85 -2.24 7.41
CA LEU A 82 13.72 -1.51 6.87
C LEU A 82 13.26 -2.16 5.56
N GLN A 83 12.00 -2.60 5.50
CA GLN A 83 11.35 -3.07 4.29
C GLN A 83 10.51 -1.95 3.68
N CYS A 84 10.81 -1.58 2.44
CA CYS A 84 9.99 -0.64 1.68
C CYS A 84 9.14 -1.41 0.67
N LYS A 85 7.81 -1.24 0.75
CA LYS A 85 6.85 -1.76 -0.23
C LYS A 85 6.36 -0.61 -1.09
N VAL A 86 6.44 -0.76 -2.41
CA VAL A 86 5.96 0.25 -3.35
C VAL A 86 4.56 -0.14 -3.82
N SER A 87 3.63 0.80 -3.75
CA SER A 87 2.29 0.64 -4.28
C SER A 87 2.14 1.48 -5.56
N GLN A 88 1.71 0.84 -6.63
CA GLN A 88 1.48 1.49 -7.91
C GLN A 88 0.26 2.42 -7.88
N LEU A 89 0.16 3.26 -8.90
CA LEU A 89 -0.90 4.24 -9.01
C LEU A 89 -2.26 3.58 -9.27
N VAL A 90 -3.29 4.14 -8.65
CA VAL A 90 -4.70 3.85 -8.99
C VAL A 90 -5.19 4.96 -9.90
N LYS A 91 -5.59 4.59 -11.11
CA LYS A 91 -6.19 5.49 -12.10
C LYS A 91 -7.70 5.39 -12.01
N LEU A 92 -8.37 6.49 -11.73
CA LEU A 92 -9.81 6.54 -11.62
C LEU A 92 -10.44 6.87 -12.99
N TYR A 93 -11.51 6.14 -13.34
CA TYR A 93 -12.28 6.36 -14.54
C TYR A 93 -13.77 6.53 -14.20
N LYS A 94 -14.39 7.56 -14.76
CA LYS A 94 -15.83 7.80 -14.69
C LYS A 94 -16.36 8.05 -16.09
N ASP A 95 -17.40 7.34 -16.48
CA ASP A 95 -18.01 7.41 -17.83
C ASP A 95 -16.98 7.19 -18.96
N ASN A 96 -16.11 6.19 -18.80
CA ASN A 96 -15.01 5.84 -19.70
C ASN A 96 -13.96 6.97 -19.92
N LYS A 97 -13.95 7.98 -19.06
CA LYS A 97 -12.98 9.08 -19.11
C LYS A 97 -12.09 9.05 -17.86
N PRO A 98 -10.77 9.33 -18.01
CA PRO A 98 -9.92 9.47 -16.86
C PRO A 98 -10.40 10.58 -15.94
N PHE A 99 -10.63 10.27 -14.66
CA PHE A 99 -10.92 11.25 -13.65
C PHE A 99 -9.63 11.90 -13.16
N LYS A 100 -9.38 13.13 -13.63
CA LYS A 100 -8.16 13.86 -13.26
C LYS A 100 -8.34 14.57 -11.93
N MET A 101 -7.62 14.10 -10.93
CA MET A 101 -7.55 14.79 -9.64
C MET A 101 -6.56 15.97 -9.67
N SER A 102 -6.97 17.11 -9.17
CA SER A 102 -6.11 18.30 -9.03
C SER A 102 -6.33 18.97 -7.68
N LYS A 103 -5.35 18.82 -6.78
CA LYS A 103 -5.36 19.50 -5.46
C LYS A 103 -5.49 21.03 -5.59
N ARG A 104 -4.90 21.62 -6.66
CA ARG A 104 -4.92 23.08 -6.90
C ARG A 104 -6.29 23.59 -7.33
N LYS A 105 -7.11 22.74 -7.96
CA LYS A 105 -8.46 23.09 -8.42
C LYS A 105 -9.56 22.62 -7.45
N GLY A 106 -9.20 21.92 -6.38
CA GLY A 106 -10.17 21.31 -5.48
C GLY A 106 -10.84 20.04 -6.04
N ASP A 107 -10.49 19.61 -7.25
CA ASP A 107 -11.01 18.41 -7.88
C ASP A 107 -10.24 17.18 -7.38
N TYR A 108 -10.63 16.65 -6.24
CA TYR A 108 -10.10 15.38 -5.76
C TYR A 108 -11.23 14.55 -5.14
N ILE A 109 -11.13 13.25 -5.26
CA ILE A 109 -12.04 12.31 -4.63
C ILE A 109 -11.33 11.75 -3.39
N THR A 110 -11.98 11.81 -2.25
CA THR A 110 -11.53 11.14 -1.04
C THR A 110 -11.90 9.66 -1.08
N VAL A 111 -11.26 8.85 -0.22
CA VAL A 111 -11.65 7.44 -0.05
C VAL A 111 -13.11 7.33 0.42
N ASP A 112 -13.58 8.26 1.25
CA ASP A 112 -14.96 8.30 1.72
C ASP A 112 -15.93 8.58 0.58
N ASP A 113 -15.60 9.48 -0.34
CA ASP A 113 -16.44 9.77 -1.51
C ASP A 113 -16.50 8.54 -2.44
N LEU A 114 -15.37 7.87 -2.63
CA LEU A 114 -15.31 6.63 -3.40
C LEU A 114 -16.19 5.54 -2.79
N ILE A 115 -16.10 5.34 -1.48
CA ILE A 115 -16.91 4.37 -0.74
C ILE A 115 -18.41 4.70 -0.84
N LYS A 116 -18.78 5.98 -0.74
CA LYS A 116 -20.18 6.41 -0.90
C LYS A 116 -20.72 6.14 -2.29
N GLU A 117 -19.90 6.27 -3.33
CA GLU A 117 -20.32 6.10 -4.71
C GLU A 117 -20.44 4.63 -5.13
N VAL A 118 -19.46 3.79 -4.80
CA VAL A 118 -19.40 2.40 -5.31
C VAL A 118 -19.55 1.32 -4.23
N GLY A 119 -19.62 1.70 -2.98
CA GLY A 119 -19.71 0.79 -1.85
C GLY A 119 -18.35 0.30 -1.33
N ARG A 120 -18.30 0.03 -0.04
CA ARG A 120 -17.11 -0.39 0.69
C ARG A 120 -16.48 -1.68 0.13
N ASP A 121 -17.33 -2.68 -0.14
CA ASP A 121 -16.87 -4.00 -0.58
C ASP A 121 -16.21 -3.93 -1.96
N SER A 122 -16.80 -3.15 -2.87
CA SER A 122 -16.24 -2.92 -4.20
C SER A 122 -14.87 -2.26 -4.13
N VAL A 123 -14.72 -1.21 -3.30
CA VAL A 123 -13.45 -0.53 -3.12
C VAL A 123 -12.41 -1.50 -2.56
N ARG A 124 -12.71 -2.17 -1.45
CA ARG A 124 -11.76 -3.09 -0.81
C ARG A 124 -11.36 -4.24 -1.71
N PHE A 125 -12.34 -4.88 -2.35
CA PHE A 125 -12.07 -6.01 -3.22
C PHE A 125 -11.18 -5.61 -4.41
N MET A 126 -11.52 -4.53 -5.10
CA MET A 126 -10.74 -4.07 -6.25
C MET A 126 -9.30 -3.68 -5.89
N MET A 127 -9.09 -3.05 -4.73
CA MET A 127 -7.75 -2.71 -4.24
C MET A 127 -6.93 -3.94 -3.86
N LEU A 128 -7.57 -5.00 -3.33
CA LEU A 128 -6.90 -6.22 -2.89
C LEU A 128 -6.74 -7.27 -4.00
N ASN A 129 -7.54 -7.17 -5.06
CA ASN A 129 -7.54 -8.14 -6.17
C ASN A 129 -6.31 -8.00 -7.09
N ARG A 130 -5.45 -7.04 -6.83
CA ARG A 130 -4.21 -6.83 -7.58
C ARG A 130 -3.01 -6.78 -6.67
N SER A 131 -1.88 -7.23 -7.20
CA SER A 131 -0.61 -7.02 -6.55
C SER A 131 -0.27 -5.53 -6.47
N ASN A 132 0.45 -5.12 -5.43
CA ASN A 132 0.81 -3.72 -5.19
C ASN A 132 1.77 -3.13 -6.25
N ASP A 133 2.44 -3.97 -7.01
CA ASP A 133 3.37 -3.59 -8.09
C ASP A 133 2.69 -3.39 -9.46
N VAL A 134 1.37 -3.63 -9.55
CA VAL A 134 0.58 -3.48 -10.78
C VAL A 134 -0.35 -2.27 -10.67
N GLU A 135 -0.35 -1.41 -11.68
CA GLU A 135 -1.32 -0.30 -11.77
C GLU A 135 -2.76 -0.81 -11.79
N LEU A 136 -3.65 -0.09 -11.14
CA LEU A 136 -5.09 -0.38 -11.11
C LEU A 136 -5.86 0.69 -11.85
N ASP A 137 -6.58 0.30 -12.90
CA ASP A 137 -7.63 1.11 -13.51
C ASP A 137 -8.95 0.85 -12.77
N PHE A 138 -9.38 1.82 -11.98
CA PHE A 138 -10.61 1.75 -11.19
C PHE A 138 -11.73 2.50 -11.91
N ASP A 139 -12.63 1.77 -12.55
CA ASP A 139 -13.78 2.31 -13.28
C ASP A 139 -15.05 2.20 -12.42
N PHE A 140 -15.63 3.35 -12.06
CA PHE A 140 -16.81 3.44 -11.19
C PHE A 140 -18.00 2.63 -11.71
N LYS A 141 -18.20 2.63 -13.01
CA LYS A 141 -19.30 1.90 -13.63
C LYS A 141 -19.05 0.40 -13.59
N LYS A 142 -17.83 -0.04 -13.98
CA LYS A 142 -17.49 -1.47 -14.04
C LYS A 142 -17.55 -2.13 -12.67
N VAL A 143 -17.11 -1.46 -11.61
CA VAL A 143 -17.08 -2.04 -10.25
C VAL A 143 -18.45 -2.14 -9.60
N THR A 144 -19.46 -1.44 -10.14
CA THR A 144 -20.87 -1.50 -9.67
C THR A 144 -21.77 -2.32 -10.58
N GLU A 145 -21.30 -2.72 -11.76
CA GLU A 145 -22.06 -3.47 -12.72
C GLU A 145 -22.38 -4.88 -12.22
N LYS A 146 -23.65 -5.31 -12.38
CA LYS A 146 -24.11 -6.66 -12.03
C LYS A 146 -23.88 -7.62 -13.19
N SER A 147 -22.63 -7.90 -13.50
CA SER A 147 -22.24 -8.80 -14.59
C SER A 147 -21.19 -9.80 -14.12
N LYS A 148 -21.05 -10.91 -14.86
CA LYS A 148 -20.02 -11.92 -14.62
C LYS A 148 -18.60 -11.39 -14.83
N ASP A 149 -18.46 -10.30 -15.58
CA ASP A 149 -17.18 -9.66 -15.86
C ASP A 149 -16.72 -8.73 -14.71
N ASN A 150 -17.63 -8.44 -13.75
CA ASN A 150 -17.30 -7.75 -12.52
C ASN A 150 -16.87 -8.76 -11.46
N PRO A 151 -15.59 -8.81 -11.07
CA PRO A 151 -15.10 -9.80 -10.11
C PRO A 151 -15.74 -9.63 -8.73
N VAL A 152 -16.09 -8.42 -8.32
CA VAL A 152 -16.80 -8.16 -7.05
C VAL A 152 -18.17 -8.84 -7.06
N TYR A 153 -18.95 -8.58 -8.10
CA TYR A 153 -20.28 -9.18 -8.23
C TYR A 153 -20.20 -10.70 -8.35
N TYR A 154 -19.21 -11.22 -9.08
CA TYR A 154 -19.02 -12.65 -9.25
C TYR A 154 -18.79 -13.37 -7.91
N VAL A 155 -17.92 -12.82 -7.07
CA VAL A 155 -17.65 -13.37 -5.72
C VAL A 155 -18.89 -13.25 -4.82
N GLN A 156 -19.58 -12.11 -4.82
CA GLN A 156 -20.81 -11.92 -4.04
C GLN A 156 -21.91 -12.89 -4.50
N TYR A 157 -22.04 -13.11 -5.81
CA TYR A 157 -22.98 -14.06 -6.36
C TYR A 157 -22.64 -15.50 -5.93
N ALA A 158 -21.38 -15.91 -6.05
CA ALA A 158 -20.94 -17.23 -5.59
C ALA A 158 -21.25 -17.44 -4.09
N TYR A 159 -20.92 -16.46 -3.25
CA TYR A 159 -21.23 -16.50 -1.82
C TYR A 159 -22.75 -16.64 -1.56
N ALA A 160 -23.56 -15.85 -2.24
CA ALA A 160 -25.02 -15.93 -2.09
C ALA A 160 -25.57 -17.29 -2.54
N ARG A 161 -25.03 -17.87 -3.60
CA ARG A 161 -25.43 -19.21 -4.11
C ARG A 161 -25.06 -20.32 -3.10
N ILE A 162 -23.84 -20.30 -2.61
CA ILE A 162 -23.37 -21.27 -1.60
C ILE A 162 -24.27 -21.19 -0.36
N ASN A 163 -24.49 -20.00 0.19
CA ASN A 163 -25.37 -19.82 1.35
C ASN A 163 -26.82 -20.28 1.08
N SER A 164 -27.31 -20.11 -0.14
CA SER A 164 -28.64 -20.59 -0.53
C SER A 164 -28.72 -22.12 -0.49
N VAL A 165 -27.68 -22.82 -0.93
CA VAL A 165 -27.61 -24.29 -0.86
C VAL A 165 -27.64 -24.76 0.60
N PHE A 166 -26.84 -24.18 1.47
CA PHE A 166 -26.82 -24.53 2.90
C PHE A 166 -28.18 -24.28 3.56
N ARG A 167 -28.82 -23.14 3.28
CA ARG A 167 -30.18 -22.86 3.80
C ARG A 167 -31.21 -23.87 3.34
N ASN A 168 -31.18 -24.28 2.06
CA ASN A 168 -32.12 -25.26 1.51
C ASN A 168 -31.92 -26.64 2.10
N LEU A 169 -30.71 -26.96 2.52
CA LEU A 169 -30.38 -28.23 3.20
C LEU A 169 -30.59 -28.15 4.73
N ASN A 170 -31.08 -27.03 5.26
CA ASN A 170 -31.18 -26.75 6.71
C ASN A 170 -29.83 -26.94 7.46
N LEU A 171 -28.71 -26.72 6.78
CA LEU A 171 -27.37 -26.77 7.36
C LEU A 171 -26.95 -25.37 7.79
N ASN A 172 -26.53 -25.24 9.04
CA ASN A 172 -25.84 -24.04 9.49
C ASN A 172 -24.38 -24.13 9.03
N ILE A 173 -23.89 -23.07 8.42
CA ILE A 173 -22.44 -22.91 8.19
C ILE A 173 -21.86 -22.61 9.57
N ASP A 174 -21.33 -23.63 10.23
CA ASP A 174 -20.58 -23.44 11.47
C ASP A 174 -19.22 -22.81 11.06
N GLU A 175 -18.84 -21.70 11.72
CA GLU A 175 -17.54 -21.06 11.50
C GLU A 175 -16.37 -22.03 11.76
N ASN A 176 -16.60 -23.09 12.52
CA ASN A 176 -15.64 -24.16 12.79
C ASN A 176 -15.35 -25.06 11.56
N ILE A 177 -16.19 -25.06 10.52
CA ILE A 177 -15.93 -25.81 9.28
C ILE A 177 -14.69 -25.24 8.55
N ILE A 178 -14.40 -23.95 8.74
CA ILE A 178 -13.22 -23.30 8.11
C ILE A 178 -11.90 -23.77 8.73
N THR A 179 -11.91 -24.21 9.98
CA THR A 179 -10.71 -24.72 10.66
C THR A 179 -10.33 -26.14 10.22
N ASP A 180 -11.27 -26.89 9.65
CA ASP A 180 -11.03 -28.27 9.24
C ASP A 180 -10.53 -28.40 7.78
N ILE A 181 -10.56 -27.30 7.00
CA ILE A 181 -10.01 -27.29 5.61
C ILE A 181 -8.50 -27.59 5.58
N SER A 182 -7.78 -27.36 6.67
CA SER A 182 -6.36 -27.71 6.79
C SER A 182 -6.10 -29.23 6.77
N THR A 183 -7.13 -30.05 6.96
CA THR A 183 -7.05 -31.52 6.95
C THR A 183 -7.47 -32.14 5.61
N TYR A 184 -8.07 -31.35 4.71
CA TYR A 184 -8.38 -31.81 3.35
C TYR A 184 -7.15 -31.68 2.45
N GLU A 185 -6.61 -32.78 1.98
CA GLU A 185 -5.70 -32.78 0.83
C GLU A 185 -6.46 -32.21 -0.38
N ILE A 186 -6.14 -30.97 -0.76
CA ILE A 186 -6.62 -30.40 -2.01
C ILE A 186 -6.05 -31.23 -3.15
N ASN A 187 -6.88 -32.01 -3.80
CA ASN A 187 -6.49 -32.81 -4.94
C ASN A 187 -5.92 -31.90 -6.03
N LYS A 188 -4.77 -32.27 -6.60
CA LYS A 188 -4.06 -31.51 -7.65
C LYS A 188 -4.91 -31.14 -8.88
N TYR A 189 -6.11 -31.68 -8.99
CA TYR A 189 -7.03 -31.48 -10.12
C TYR A 189 -8.12 -30.42 -9.88
N GLU A 190 -8.18 -29.83 -8.67
CA GLU A 190 -9.18 -28.82 -8.34
C GLU A 190 -8.65 -27.37 -8.47
N ILE A 191 -7.41 -27.20 -8.92
CA ILE A 191 -6.75 -25.91 -9.15
C ILE A 191 -6.51 -25.68 -10.66
N ASN A 192 -7.56 -25.78 -11.47
CA ASN A 192 -7.53 -25.35 -12.88
C ASN A 192 -8.65 -24.36 -13.14
#